data_1ef2b8ce07e15d6cc97992a01029e170
#
_entry.id   1ef2b8ce07e15d6cc97992a01029e170
#
_cell.length_a   1.000
_cell.length_b   1.000
_cell.length_c   1.000
_cell.angle_alpha   90.00
_cell.angle_beta   90.00
_cell.angle_gamma   90.00
#
_symmetry.space_group_name_H-M   'P 1'
#
loop_
_entity.id
_entity.type
_entity.pdbx_description
1 polymer ?
#
loop_
_entity_poly.entity_id
_entity_poly.type
_entity_poly.pdbx_seq_one_letter_code
_entity_poly.pdbx_strand_id
1 'polypeptide(L)'
;EHGTNIALMATGSMHQEDALYGYKTYYVNEKNLYASLMFEHNFNKRHNLSTGLSLNHDYFGQLYRLNNEAGAAKTRDNEKETVPGVYAQYTYNLNDRLIVMAGIRADHSSEYGNFVTPRFHMKWQANDIIGFRLSAGKGYRSVHALAENNNLLASSRKLVIADNLKQEEAWNYGISSQMNIPLFGQTLKLNAEYYYTNFENQAVIDFDSDVHEVRISNLDGKSYSHVFQVDATYPIFKGMTLTAAYRRNYVKETYDGVRMDKPLLSKYKGLVSASYKTPLGLWQFDATMQLNGGGRMPKAYTLASGEQSWDQTFKAYGLLSCQVTRWFRHFSVYIGGENLTGFKQKHPVVDAMNPWGNQFDTNMVWGPITGAMGYIGMRVNFGRL
;
A
#
# COMPACT_ATOMS: atom_id res chain seq x y z
N GLU A 1 -19.26 3.19 32.85
CA GLU A 1 -20.05 1.97 32.74
C GLU A 1 -19.10 0.78 32.80
N HIS A 2 -19.43 -0.20 33.66
CA HIS A 2 -18.75 -1.46 33.72
C HIS A 2 -19.42 -2.38 32.69
N GLY A 3 -18.63 -3.09 31.89
CA GLY A 3 -19.21 -3.98 30.91
C GLY A 3 -18.19 -5.00 30.37
N THR A 4 -18.68 -6.18 30.08
CA THR A 4 -17.90 -7.25 29.45
C THR A 4 -18.53 -7.55 28.10
N ASN A 5 -17.72 -7.59 27.07
CA ASN A 5 -18.09 -7.98 25.71
C ASN A 5 -17.30 -9.22 25.31
N ILE A 6 -17.98 -10.16 24.68
CA ILE A 6 -17.34 -11.32 24.03
C ILE A 6 -17.76 -11.29 22.57
N ALA A 7 -16.81 -11.39 21.67
CA ALA A 7 -17.06 -11.45 20.24
C ALA A 7 -16.32 -12.62 19.61
N LEU A 8 -17.01 -13.36 18.77
CA LEU A 8 -16.43 -14.36 17.88
C LEU A 8 -16.53 -13.84 16.44
N MET A 9 -15.42 -13.83 15.76
CA MET A 9 -15.33 -13.46 14.36
C MET A 9 -14.70 -14.60 13.58
N ALA A 10 -15.26 -14.93 12.43
CA ALA A 10 -14.68 -15.87 11.49
C ALA A 10 -14.85 -15.34 10.07
N THR A 11 -13.81 -15.43 9.26
CA THR A 11 -13.82 -15.07 7.84
C THR A 11 -13.12 -16.15 7.04
N GLY A 12 -13.61 -16.39 5.83
CA GLY A 12 -12.96 -17.27 4.86
C GLY A 12 -12.92 -16.61 3.50
N SER A 13 -11.83 -16.78 2.77
CA SER A 13 -11.71 -16.35 1.39
C SER A 13 -11.12 -17.44 0.52
N MET A 14 -11.50 -17.42 -0.75
CA MET A 14 -10.94 -18.28 -1.79
C MET A 14 -10.64 -17.41 -3.00
N HIS A 15 -9.46 -17.58 -3.55
CA HIS A 15 -9.03 -16.90 -4.76
C HIS A 15 -8.36 -17.90 -5.70
N GLN A 16 -8.61 -17.75 -6.99
CA GLN A 16 -7.99 -18.57 -8.02
C GLN A 16 -7.49 -17.64 -9.12
N GLU A 17 -6.24 -17.82 -9.52
CA GLU A 17 -5.63 -17.10 -10.63
C GLU A 17 -5.01 -18.10 -11.60
N ASP A 18 -5.15 -17.84 -12.89
CA ASP A 18 -4.48 -18.56 -13.97
C ASP A 18 -3.88 -17.52 -14.93
N ALA A 19 -2.56 -17.38 -14.90
CA ALA A 19 -1.82 -16.37 -15.63
C ALA A 19 -0.84 -17.01 -16.62
N LEU A 20 -0.77 -16.45 -17.83
CA LEU A 20 0.08 -16.87 -18.91
C LEU A 20 0.96 -15.71 -19.40
N TYR A 21 2.27 -15.89 -19.35
CA TYR A 21 3.29 -14.93 -19.75
C TYR A 21 4.23 -15.56 -20.79
N GLY A 22 3.80 -15.61 -22.04
CA GLY A 22 4.48 -16.39 -23.05
C GLY A 22 4.45 -17.89 -22.74
N TYR A 23 5.60 -18.54 -22.59
CA TYR A 23 5.68 -19.94 -22.13
C TYR A 23 5.71 -20.08 -20.60
N LYS A 24 5.94 -18.99 -19.85
CA LYS A 24 5.86 -18.98 -18.40
C LYS A 24 4.38 -19.01 -17.97
N THR A 25 4.08 -19.78 -16.94
CA THR A 25 2.71 -19.94 -16.44
C THR A 25 2.69 -19.84 -14.92
N TYR A 26 1.65 -19.29 -14.39
CA TYR A 26 1.37 -19.30 -12.97
C TYR A 26 -0.10 -19.60 -12.73
N TYR A 27 -0.37 -20.66 -11.99
CA TYR A 27 -1.68 -21.00 -11.48
C TYR A 27 -1.60 -21.07 -9.96
N VAL A 28 -2.56 -20.48 -9.27
CA VAL A 28 -2.71 -20.59 -7.82
C VAL A 28 -4.16 -20.79 -7.43
N ASN A 29 -4.38 -21.60 -6.39
CA ASN A 29 -5.63 -21.73 -5.65
C ASN A 29 -5.33 -21.37 -4.20
N GLU A 30 -5.74 -20.17 -3.81
CA GLU A 30 -5.54 -19.62 -2.47
C GLU A 30 -6.78 -19.84 -1.63
N LYS A 31 -6.57 -20.22 -0.37
CA LYS A 31 -7.63 -20.33 0.63
C LYS A 31 -7.12 -19.76 1.94
N ASN A 32 -7.91 -18.89 2.53
CA ASN A 32 -7.64 -18.34 3.85
C ASN A 32 -8.82 -18.60 4.76
N LEU A 33 -8.53 -18.98 6.00
CA LEU A 33 -9.48 -19.06 7.10
C LEU A 33 -8.91 -18.29 8.29
N TYR A 34 -9.63 -17.29 8.75
CA TYR A 34 -9.30 -16.57 9.97
C TYR A 34 -10.44 -16.70 10.99
N ALA A 35 -10.09 -17.00 12.24
CA ALA A 35 -11.00 -17.00 13.37
C ALA A 35 -10.39 -16.23 14.55
N SER A 36 -11.21 -15.48 15.28
CA SER A 36 -10.77 -14.74 16.47
C SER A 36 -11.88 -14.73 17.53
N LEU A 37 -11.51 -15.08 18.76
CA LEU A 37 -12.32 -14.92 19.95
C LEU A 37 -11.75 -13.76 20.76
N MET A 38 -12.55 -12.73 20.96
CA MET A 38 -12.18 -11.51 21.68
C MET A 38 -12.98 -11.45 23.00
N PHE A 39 -12.29 -11.14 24.07
CA PHE A 39 -12.85 -10.77 25.37
C PHE A 39 -12.42 -9.35 25.68
N GLU A 40 -13.37 -8.48 25.94
CA GLU A 40 -13.13 -7.09 26.33
C GLU A 40 -13.83 -6.80 27.66
N HIS A 41 -13.11 -6.18 28.58
CA HIS A 41 -13.63 -5.78 29.88
C HIS A 41 -13.32 -4.33 30.19
N ASN A 42 -14.38 -3.55 30.44
CA ASN A 42 -14.29 -2.17 30.93
C ASN A 42 -14.38 -2.18 32.45
N PHE A 43 -13.24 -2.04 33.14
CA PHE A 43 -13.21 -1.93 34.60
C PHE A 43 -13.92 -0.66 35.08
N ASN A 44 -13.81 0.40 34.29
CA ASN A 44 -14.49 1.68 34.46
C ASN A 44 -14.32 2.52 33.16
N LYS A 45 -14.77 3.77 33.17
CA LYS A 45 -14.63 4.70 32.02
C LYS A 45 -13.19 4.99 31.58
N ARG A 46 -12.20 4.69 32.43
CA ARG A 46 -10.77 4.99 32.18
C ARG A 46 -9.97 3.76 31.82
N HIS A 47 -10.38 2.56 32.22
CA HIS A 47 -9.57 1.36 32.17
C HIS A 47 -10.29 0.28 31.37
N ASN A 48 -9.71 -0.11 30.25
CA ASN A 48 -10.20 -1.17 29.38
C ASN A 48 -9.09 -2.21 29.15
N LEU A 49 -9.46 -3.48 29.21
CA LEU A 49 -8.61 -4.61 28.87
C LEU A 49 -9.27 -5.40 27.75
N SER A 50 -8.56 -5.60 26.65
CA SER A 50 -8.95 -6.46 25.54
C SER A 50 -7.95 -7.61 25.42
N THR A 51 -8.44 -8.85 25.45
CA THR A 51 -7.62 -10.05 25.25
C THR A 51 -8.29 -10.95 24.24
N GLY A 52 -7.54 -11.83 23.61
CA GLY A 52 -8.15 -12.75 22.68
C GLY A 52 -7.22 -13.82 22.15
N LEU A 53 -7.87 -14.78 21.50
CA LEU A 53 -7.23 -15.87 20.76
C LEU A 53 -7.52 -15.66 19.29
N SER A 54 -6.61 -16.05 18.44
CA SER A 54 -6.82 -16.04 16.98
C SER A 54 -6.19 -17.25 16.34
N LEU A 55 -6.72 -17.60 15.19
CA LEU A 55 -6.19 -18.64 14.31
C LEU A 55 -6.24 -18.09 12.88
N ASN A 56 -5.11 -18.08 12.19
CA ASN A 56 -5.04 -17.89 10.76
C ASN A 56 -4.55 -19.17 10.09
N HIS A 57 -5.18 -19.57 8.99
CA HIS A 57 -4.75 -20.70 8.18
C HIS A 57 -4.76 -20.30 6.71
N ASP A 58 -3.59 -20.32 6.09
CA ASP A 58 -3.36 -20.02 4.70
C ASP A 58 -2.95 -21.27 3.93
N TYR A 59 -3.48 -21.40 2.72
CA TYR A 59 -3.11 -22.43 1.76
C TYR A 59 -2.96 -21.83 0.37
N PHE A 60 -1.81 -22.06 -0.27
CA PHE A 60 -1.50 -21.72 -1.64
C PHE A 60 -1.15 -22.98 -2.42
N GLY A 61 -2.07 -23.48 -3.22
CA GLY A 61 -1.82 -24.59 -4.14
C GLY A 61 -1.34 -24.05 -5.49
N GLN A 62 -0.04 -24.09 -5.75
CA GLN A 62 0.59 -23.47 -6.90
C GLN A 62 1.02 -24.48 -7.94
N LEU A 63 0.91 -24.13 -9.22
CA LEU A 63 1.44 -24.86 -10.36
C LEU A 63 2.03 -23.86 -11.35
N TYR A 64 3.34 -23.84 -11.51
CA TYR A 64 4.01 -22.81 -12.29
C TYR A 64 5.12 -23.35 -13.20
N ARG A 65 5.48 -22.53 -14.20
CA ARG A 65 6.65 -22.69 -15.04
C ARG A 65 7.37 -21.34 -15.12
N LEU A 66 8.59 -21.30 -14.62
CA LEU A 66 9.39 -20.06 -14.61
C LEU A 66 10.26 -19.92 -15.88
N ASN A 67 10.49 -21.00 -16.61
CA ASN A 67 11.29 -20.99 -17.84
C ASN A 67 10.44 -20.60 -19.05
N ASN A 68 11.01 -19.76 -19.92
CA ASN A 68 10.36 -19.34 -21.17
C ASN A 68 10.67 -20.31 -22.32
N GLU A 69 10.53 -21.61 -22.07
CA GLU A 69 10.78 -22.69 -23.03
C GLU A 69 9.50 -23.48 -23.28
N ALA A 70 9.20 -23.73 -24.56
CA ALA A 70 8.07 -24.55 -24.94
C ALA A 70 8.25 -25.98 -24.40
N GLY A 71 7.24 -26.50 -23.73
CA GLY A 71 7.25 -27.87 -23.22
C GLY A 71 8.04 -28.08 -21.93
N ALA A 72 8.67 -27.07 -21.34
CA ALA A 72 9.32 -27.20 -20.05
C ALA A 72 8.35 -27.67 -18.97
N ALA A 73 8.81 -28.50 -18.02
CA ALA A 73 7.98 -29.05 -16.97
C ALA A 73 7.40 -27.95 -16.07
N LYS A 74 6.19 -28.18 -15.57
CA LYS A 74 5.58 -27.34 -14.53
C LYS A 74 5.99 -27.85 -13.15
N THR A 75 6.29 -26.92 -12.24
CA THR A 75 6.55 -27.22 -10.83
C THR A 75 5.26 -27.08 -10.05
N ARG A 76 4.98 -28.05 -9.20
CA ARG A 76 3.88 -27.98 -8.21
C ARG A 76 4.50 -27.63 -6.87
N ASP A 77 3.93 -26.63 -6.24
CA ASP A 77 4.31 -26.20 -4.91
C ASP A 77 3.05 -25.92 -4.08
N ASN A 78 3.04 -26.35 -2.83
CA ASN A 78 1.89 -26.13 -1.93
C ASN A 78 2.42 -25.54 -0.63
N GLU A 79 2.18 -24.27 -0.44
CA GLU A 79 2.47 -23.59 0.82
C GLU A 79 1.27 -23.74 1.76
N LYS A 80 1.53 -23.99 3.03
CA LYS A 80 0.52 -24.07 4.09
C LYS A 80 1.07 -23.43 5.34
N GLU A 81 0.36 -22.47 5.87
CA GLU A 81 0.74 -21.86 7.13
C GLU A 81 -0.43 -21.82 8.09
N THR A 82 -0.18 -22.20 9.34
CA THR A 82 -1.17 -22.10 10.43
C THR A 82 -0.57 -21.27 11.55
N VAL A 83 -1.26 -20.21 11.94
CA VAL A 83 -0.79 -19.25 12.95
C VAL A 83 -1.84 -19.08 14.05
N PRO A 84 -1.82 -19.91 15.11
CA PRO A 84 -2.50 -19.60 16.36
C PRO A 84 -1.80 -18.43 17.07
N GLY A 85 -2.59 -17.58 17.71
CA GLY A 85 -2.06 -16.42 18.42
C GLY A 85 -2.89 -16.04 19.64
N VAL A 86 -2.25 -15.39 20.59
CA VAL A 86 -2.86 -14.80 21.78
C VAL A 86 -2.41 -13.36 21.93
N TYR A 87 -3.32 -12.49 22.36
CA TYR A 87 -2.97 -11.09 22.58
C TYR A 87 -3.62 -10.55 23.86
N ALA A 88 -2.98 -9.52 24.40
CA ALA A 88 -3.53 -8.68 25.44
C ALA A 88 -3.23 -7.22 25.15
N GLN A 89 -4.20 -6.36 25.35
CA GLN A 89 -4.13 -4.92 25.13
C GLN A 89 -4.81 -4.19 26.28
N TYR A 90 -4.11 -3.25 26.85
CA TYR A 90 -4.65 -2.38 27.89
C TYR A 90 -4.76 -0.95 27.40
N THR A 91 -5.91 -0.33 27.62
CA THR A 91 -6.17 1.07 27.27
C THR A 91 -6.52 1.87 28.50
N TYR A 92 -5.79 2.98 28.69
CA TYR A 92 -6.08 3.99 29.69
C TYR A 92 -6.61 5.26 29.00
N ASN A 93 -7.78 5.71 29.42
CA ASN A 93 -8.42 6.91 28.93
C ASN A 93 -8.59 7.95 30.03
N LEU A 94 -7.86 9.07 29.96
CA LEU A 94 -8.03 10.20 30.87
C LEU A 94 -8.88 11.29 30.21
N ASN A 95 -10.21 11.25 30.46
CA ASN A 95 -11.18 12.26 30.03
C ASN A 95 -11.14 12.58 28.51
N ASP A 96 -10.88 11.55 27.67
CA ASP A 96 -10.73 11.65 26.20
C ASP A 96 -9.61 12.59 25.72
N ARG A 97 -8.93 13.27 26.64
CA ARG A 97 -7.78 14.14 26.32
C ARG A 97 -6.48 13.38 26.22
N LEU A 98 -6.28 12.36 27.04
CA LEU A 98 -5.13 11.48 26.96
C LEU A 98 -5.62 10.04 26.93
N ILE A 99 -5.31 9.35 25.85
CA ILE A 99 -5.58 7.93 25.69
C ILE A 99 -4.23 7.24 25.44
N VAL A 100 -3.90 6.25 26.27
CA VAL A 100 -2.68 5.46 26.14
C VAL A 100 -3.09 4.01 26.00
N MET A 101 -2.54 3.34 25.01
CA MET A 101 -2.76 1.93 24.75
C MET A 101 -1.41 1.22 24.62
N ALA A 102 -1.26 0.13 25.36
CA ALA A 102 -0.16 -0.79 25.21
C ALA A 102 -0.69 -2.20 24.97
N GLY A 103 -0.10 -2.92 24.06
CA GLY A 103 -0.50 -4.27 23.72
C GLY A 103 0.70 -5.15 23.38
N ILE A 104 0.50 -6.44 23.58
CA ILE A 104 1.45 -7.49 23.22
C ILE A 104 0.68 -8.64 22.58
N ARG A 105 1.24 -9.22 21.55
CA ARG A 105 0.70 -10.39 20.88
C ARG A 105 1.82 -11.41 20.70
N ALA A 106 1.53 -12.68 20.97
CA ALA A 106 2.41 -13.81 20.71
C ALA A 106 1.70 -14.77 19.74
N ASP A 107 2.42 -15.16 18.72
CA ASP A 107 1.96 -16.05 17.65
C ASP A 107 2.96 -17.18 17.44
N HIS A 108 2.45 -18.31 16.92
CA HIS A 108 3.26 -19.44 16.49
C HIS A 108 2.93 -19.76 15.03
N SER A 109 3.85 -19.51 14.12
CA SER A 109 3.72 -19.95 12.74
C SER A 109 4.22 -21.37 12.58
N SER A 110 3.48 -22.23 11.86
CA SER A 110 3.94 -23.57 11.50
C SER A 110 5.19 -23.57 10.63
N GLU A 111 5.48 -22.45 9.93
CA GLU A 111 6.62 -22.30 9.02
C GLU A 111 7.78 -21.54 9.66
N TYR A 112 7.48 -20.46 10.41
CA TYR A 112 8.50 -19.50 10.88
C TYR A 112 8.73 -19.55 12.40
N GLY A 113 7.96 -20.38 13.14
CA GLY A 113 8.11 -20.52 14.59
C GLY A 113 7.45 -19.41 15.39
N ASN A 114 8.02 -19.09 16.56
CA ASN A 114 7.43 -18.16 17.52
C ASN A 114 7.88 -16.73 17.29
N PHE A 115 6.96 -15.78 17.42
CA PHE A 115 7.26 -14.35 17.37
C PHE A 115 6.32 -13.55 18.27
N VAL A 116 6.80 -12.37 18.69
CA VAL A 116 6.09 -11.48 19.60
C VAL A 116 6.05 -10.08 18.99
N THR A 117 4.87 -9.48 18.98
CA THR A 117 4.64 -8.13 18.43
C THR A 117 4.11 -7.19 19.51
N PRO A 118 4.98 -6.42 20.17
CA PRO A 118 4.57 -5.34 21.05
C PRO A 118 4.08 -4.16 20.24
N ARG A 119 3.12 -3.41 20.81
CA ARG A 119 2.62 -2.16 20.23
C ARG A 119 2.27 -1.16 21.31
N PHE A 120 2.45 0.11 20.99
CA PHE A 120 2.13 1.25 21.83
C PHE A 120 1.47 2.34 21.00
N HIS A 121 0.39 2.93 21.51
CA HIS A 121 -0.25 4.09 20.93
C HIS A 121 -0.59 5.09 22.02
N MET A 122 -0.40 6.37 21.73
CA MET A 122 -0.85 7.46 22.58
C MET A 122 -1.57 8.50 21.72
N LYS A 123 -2.74 8.95 22.18
CA LYS A 123 -3.44 10.12 21.67
C LYS A 123 -3.48 11.15 22.77
N TRP A 124 -3.02 12.36 22.48
CA TRP A 124 -3.06 13.48 23.40
C TRP A 124 -3.70 14.71 22.75
N GLN A 125 -4.87 15.11 23.25
CA GLN A 125 -5.52 16.35 22.86
C GLN A 125 -5.01 17.47 23.78
N ALA A 126 -4.00 18.22 23.33
CA ALA A 126 -3.33 19.25 24.10
C ALA A 126 -4.31 20.41 24.44
N ASN A 127 -5.14 20.80 23.45
CA ASN A 127 -6.23 21.74 23.59
C ASN A 127 -7.28 21.48 22.48
N ASP A 128 -8.29 22.34 22.34
CA ASP A 128 -9.36 22.18 21.38
C ASP A 128 -8.90 22.34 19.90
N ILE A 129 -7.71 22.92 19.72
CA ILE A 129 -7.12 23.17 18.39
C ILE A 129 -6.17 22.06 17.99
N ILE A 130 -5.31 21.55 18.91
CA ILE A 130 -4.18 20.69 18.58
C ILE A 130 -4.26 19.37 19.33
N GLY A 131 -4.18 18.28 18.57
CA GLY A 131 -4.03 16.92 19.06
C GLY A 131 -2.81 16.25 18.47
N PHE A 132 -2.18 15.36 19.25
CA PHE A 132 -1.04 14.55 18.87
C PHE A 132 -1.35 13.06 18.97
N ARG A 133 -0.69 12.26 18.13
CA ARG A 133 -0.66 10.82 18.26
C ARG A 133 0.77 10.33 18.12
N LEU A 134 1.13 9.37 18.96
CA LEU A 134 2.36 8.62 18.88
C LEU A 134 2.03 7.15 18.69
N SER A 135 2.84 6.47 17.92
CA SER A 135 2.73 5.02 17.71
C SER A 135 4.12 4.38 17.65
N ALA A 136 4.26 3.20 18.23
CA ALA A 136 5.43 2.35 18.09
C ALA A 136 4.98 0.90 18.11
N GLY A 137 5.53 0.06 17.25
CA GLY A 137 5.20 -1.35 17.25
C GLY A 137 6.05 -2.17 16.31
N LYS A 138 6.16 -3.45 16.63
CA LYS A 138 6.74 -4.47 15.76
C LYS A 138 5.63 -5.13 14.95
N GLY A 139 5.90 -5.41 13.68
CA GLY A 139 5.03 -6.18 12.80
C GLY A 139 5.82 -7.24 12.07
N TYR A 140 5.12 -8.24 11.59
CA TYR A 140 5.66 -9.28 10.73
C TYR A 140 4.71 -9.60 9.58
N ARG A 141 5.23 -10.24 8.54
CA ARG A 141 4.46 -10.72 7.39
C ARG A 141 5.11 -11.97 6.81
N SER A 142 4.32 -12.99 6.56
CA SER A 142 4.74 -14.17 5.79
C SER A 142 4.91 -13.79 4.33
N VAL A 143 5.91 -14.35 3.66
CA VAL A 143 6.27 -14.04 2.28
C VAL A 143 5.76 -15.13 1.35
N HIS A 144 4.87 -14.78 0.42
CA HIS A 144 4.40 -15.64 -0.66
C HIS A 144 5.00 -15.15 -1.97
N ALA A 145 6.30 -15.43 -2.17
CA ALA A 145 7.14 -14.77 -3.15
C ALA A 145 6.55 -14.76 -4.57
N LEU A 146 6.03 -15.90 -5.04
CA LEU A 146 5.49 -16.02 -6.39
C LEU A 146 4.05 -15.49 -6.49
N ALA A 147 3.19 -15.76 -5.50
CA ALA A 147 1.82 -15.27 -5.47
C ALA A 147 1.76 -13.74 -5.46
N GLU A 148 2.66 -13.08 -4.71
CA GLU A 148 2.75 -11.63 -4.61
C GLU A 148 3.42 -10.96 -5.83
N ASN A 149 4.21 -11.72 -6.60
CA ASN A 149 5.10 -11.16 -7.63
C ASN A 149 5.04 -11.92 -8.97
N ASN A 150 3.94 -12.59 -9.28
CA ASN A 150 3.81 -13.34 -10.54
C ASN A 150 3.92 -12.44 -11.79
N ASN A 151 3.62 -11.15 -11.68
CA ASN A 151 3.82 -10.16 -12.73
C ASN A 151 5.28 -10.07 -13.21
N LEU A 152 6.26 -10.45 -12.38
CA LEU A 152 7.67 -10.53 -12.75
C LEU A 152 7.92 -11.55 -13.87
N LEU A 153 7.00 -12.50 -14.06
CA LEU A 153 7.06 -13.46 -15.15
C LEU A 153 6.82 -12.83 -16.54
N ALA A 154 6.21 -11.65 -16.59
CA ALA A 154 6.01 -10.88 -17.83
C ALA A 154 7.30 -10.19 -18.32
N SER A 155 8.41 -10.91 -18.28
CA SER A 155 9.74 -10.45 -18.68
C SER A 155 10.57 -11.63 -19.18
N SER A 156 11.55 -11.39 -20.03
CA SER A 156 12.54 -12.39 -20.42
C SER A 156 13.52 -12.74 -19.32
N ARG A 157 13.61 -11.90 -18.27
CA ARG A 157 14.50 -12.14 -17.13
C ARG A 157 14.17 -13.47 -16.44
N LYS A 158 15.20 -14.12 -15.94
CA LYS A 158 15.07 -15.29 -15.10
C LYS A 158 14.62 -14.86 -13.69
N LEU A 159 13.52 -15.40 -13.20
CA LEU A 159 13.11 -15.21 -11.81
C LEU A 159 13.82 -16.24 -10.93
N VAL A 160 14.57 -15.76 -9.93
CA VAL A 160 15.28 -16.56 -8.94
C VAL A 160 14.70 -16.24 -7.57
N ILE A 161 14.14 -17.24 -6.91
CA ILE A 161 13.58 -17.13 -5.57
C ILE A 161 14.48 -17.94 -4.63
N ALA A 162 14.91 -17.33 -3.53
CA ALA A 162 15.72 -18.00 -2.52
C ALA A 162 14.89 -19.06 -1.77
N ASP A 163 15.42 -20.26 -1.61
CA ASP A 163 14.74 -21.38 -0.94
C ASP A 163 14.52 -21.15 0.56
N ASN A 164 15.27 -20.23 1.19
CA ASN A 164 15.28 -19.95 2.62
C ASN A 164 14.67 -18.60 2.98
N LEU A 165 13.63 -18.17 2.25
CA LEU A 165 12.95 -16.92 2.59
C LEU A 165 12.42 -16.95 4.01
N LYS A 166 12.69 -15.86 4.72
CA LYS A 166 12.25 -15.65 6.10
C LYS A 166 11.04 -14.73 6.12
N GLN A 167 10.30 -14.78 7.21
CA GLN A 167 9.24 -13.83 7.50
C GLN A 167 9.78 -12.39 7.50
N GLU A 168 9.05 -11.46 6.91
CA GLU A 168 9.39 -10.04 7.03
C GLU A 168 9.08 -9.55 8.43
N GLU A 169 10.01 -8.77 9.01
CA GLU A 169 9.87 -8.19 10.33
C GLU A 169 10.31 -6.72 10.30
N ALA A 170 9.51 -5.86 10.91
CA ALA A 170 9.81 -4.44 10.96
C ALA A 170 9.32 -3.79 12.25
N TRP A 171 10.08 -2.79 12.73
CA TRP A 171 9.64 -1.81 13.69
C TRP A 171 9.12 -0.57 12.97
N ASN A 172 7.95 -0.10 13.38
CA ASN A 172 7.38 1.15 12.89
C ASN A 172 7.20 2.13 14.06
N TYR A 173 7.60 3.38 13.83
CA TYR A 173 7.45 4.49 14.76
C TYR A 173 6.75 5.63 14.05
N GLY A 174 5.72 6.20 14.67
CA GLY A 174 4.93 7.26 14.08
C GLY A 174 4.65 8.40 15.05
N ILE A 175 4.65 9.61 14.54
CA ILE A 175 4.12 10.79 15.19
C ILE A 175 3.20 11.51 14.21
N SER A 176 2.02 11.92 14.68
CA SER A 176 1.13 12.77 13.90
C SER A 176 0.53 13.87 14.76
N SER A 177 0.20 14.99 14.12
CA SER A 177 -0.48 16.13 14.72
C SER A 177 -1.70 16.49 13.86
N GLN A 178 -2.82 16.73 14.52
CA GLN A 178 -4.04 17.23 13.90
C GLN A 178 -4.37 18.59 14.51
N MET A 179 -4.59 19.60 13.66
CA MET A 179 -4.87 20.96 14.07
C MET A 179 -6.14 21.47 13.39
N ASN A 180 -7.04 22.08 14.18
CA ASN A 180 -8.25 22.74 13.72
C ASN A 180 -8.12 24.24 14.01
N ILE A 181 -7.52 24.98 13.09
CA ILE A 181 -7.12 26.38 13.28
C ILE A 181 -8.24 27.29 12.80
N PRO A 182 -8.89 28.07 13.67
CA PRO A 182 -9.82 29.11 13.25
C PRO A 182 -9.09 30.16 12.40
N LEU A 183 -9.57 30.38 11.16
CA LEU A 183 -8.96 31.30 10.20
C LEU A 183 -10.05 31.96 9.36
N PHE A 184 -10.12 33.30 9.37
CA PHE A 184 -11.09 34.11 8.58
C PHE A 184 -12.54 33.61 8.67
N GLY A 185 -13.00 33.23 9.87
CA GLY A 185 -14.37 32.75 10.11
C GLY A 185 -14.66 31.32 9.66
N GLN A 186 -13.64 30.60 9.19
CA GLN A 186 -13.68 29.19 8.82
C GLN A 186 -12.66 28.40 9.65
N THR A 187 -12.63 27.08 9.51
CA THR A 187 -11.65 26.24 10.18
C THR A 187 -10.70 25.62 9.15
N LEU A 188 -9.42 25.96 9.24
CA LEU A 188 -8.37 25.25 8.55
C LEU A 188 -8.07 23.95 9.30
N LYS A 189 -8.28 22.82 8.64
CA LYS A 189 -7.86 21.50 9.14
C LYS A 189 -6.48 21.21 8.56
N LEU A 190 -5.49 21.03 9.43
CA LEU A 190 -4.12 20.72 9.08
C LEU A 190 -3.72 19.43 9.78
N ASN A 191 -3.22 18.46 9.02
CA ASN A 191 -2.63 17.23 9.55
C ASN A 191 -1.18 17.16 9.10
N ALA A 192 -0.30 16.74 10.00
CA ALA A 192 1.09 16.45 9.70
C ALA A 192 1.47 15.12 10.35
N GLU A 193 2.16 14.26 9.61
CA GLU A 193 2.54 12.95 10.11
C GLU A 193 3.93 12.57 9.59
N TYR A 194 4.63 11.85 10.44
CA TYR A 194 5.93 11.29 10.12
C TYR A 194 6.00 9.86 10.62
N TYR A 195 6.44 8.96 9.76
CA TYR A 195 6.67 7.55 10.07
C TYR A 195 8.09 7.14 9.71
N TYR A 196 8.69 6.39 10.61
CA TYR A 196 9.94 5.68 10.39
C TYR A 196 9.70 4.18 10.51
N THR A 197 10.08 3.42 9.49
CA THR A 197 10.03 1.96 9.51
C THR A 197 11.45 1.43 9.31
N ASN A 198 11.87 0.54 10.20
CA ASN A 198 13.14 -0.18 10.10
C ASN A 198 12.86 -1.68 9.96
N PHE A 199 13.32 -2.27 8.87
CA PHE A 199 13.17 -3.69 8.61
C PHE A 199 14.30 -4.47 9.27
N GLU A 200 13.94 -5.46 10.09
CA GLU A 200 14.88 -6.46 10.62
C GLU A 200 15.14 -7.54 9.59
N ASN A 201 14.09 -7.94 8.85
CA ASN A 201 14.15 -8.72 7.65
C ASN A 201 13.10 -8.26 6.65
N GLN A 202 13.38 -8.42 5.35
CA GLN A 202 12.50 -8.09 4.24
C GLN A 202 12.80 -9.01 3.06
N ALA A 203 11.79 -9.42 2.31
CA ALA A 203 11.97 -10.01 1.00
C ALA A 203 12.31 -8.90 0.00
N VAL A 204 13.56 -8.87 -0.44
CA VAL A 204 14.07 -7.85 -1.36
C VAL A 204 13.96 -8.37 -2.79
N ILE A 205 13.34 -7.56 -3.67
CA ILE A 205 13.26 -7.83 -5.11
C ILE A 205 14.39 -7.06 -5.78
N ASP A 206 15.42 -7.78 -6.19
CA ASP A 206 16.63 -7.21 -6.78
C ASP A 206 16.57 -7.27 -8.30
N PHE A 207 16.57 -6.10 -8.93
CA PHE A 207 16.66 -5.90 -10.38
C PHE A 207 18.03 -5.35 -10.80
N ASP A 208 18.93 -5.08 -9.85
CA ASP A 208 20.15 -4.31 -10.04
C ASP A 208 21.39 -5.17 -10.14
N SER A 209 21.47 -6.27 -9.39
CA SER A 209 22.67 -7.12 -9.31
C SER A 209 22.95 -7.84 -10.61
N ASP A 210 21.91 -8.33 -11.31
CA ASP A 210 22.01 -8.92 -12.64
C ASP A 210 20.90 -8.39 -13.55
N VAL A 211 21.27 -7.88 -14.72
CA VAL A 211 20.33 -7.29 -15.68
C VAL A 211 19.46 -8.35 -16.39
N HIS A 212 19.84 -9.61 -16.35
CA HIS A 212 19.09 -10.73 -16.93
C HIS A 212 18.33 -11.57 -15.90
N GLU A 213 18.46 -11.24 -14.60
CA GLU A 213 17.75 -11.91 -13.52
C GLU A 213 16.91 -10.91 -12.72
N VAL A 214 15.84 -11.41 -12.10
CA VAL A 214 15.17 -10.78 -10.97
C VAL A 214 15.29 -11.75 -9.81
N ARG A 215 15.86 -11.28 -8.71
CA ARG A 215 16.10 -12.13 -7.54
C ARG A 215 15.21 -11.69 -6.37
N ILE A 216 14.51 -12.64 -5.76
CA ILE A 216 13.80 -12.45 -4.50
C ILE A 216 14.59 -13.17 -3.41
N SER A 217 15.12 -12.41 -2.46
CA SER A 217 15.97 -12.94 -1.37
C SER A 217 15.74 -12.21 -0.06
N ASN A 218 16.22 -12.80 1.03
CA ASN A 218 16.21 -12.10 2.31
C ASN A 218 17.10 -10.85 2.28
N LEU A 219 16.73 -9.84 3.03
CA LEU A 219 17.54 -8.64 3.24
C LEU A 219 18.93 -9.01 3.79
N ASP A 220 19.98 -8.62 3.06
CA ASP A 220 21.37 -8.68 3.51
C ASP A 220 21.90 -7.25 3.68
N GLY A 221 21.72 -6.70 4.88
CA GLY A 221 22.09 -5.33 5.19
C GLY A 221 20.97 -4.55 5.87
N LYS A 222 20.72 -3.32 5.44
CA LYS A 222 19.75 -2.41 6.05
C LYS A 222 18.68 -2.00 5.05
N SER A 223 17.43 -2.05 5.51
CA SER A 223 16.28 -1.48 4.80
C SER A 223 15.47 -0.63 5.76
N TYR A 224 15.12 0.58 5.33
CA TYR A 224 14.30 1.48 6.12
C TYR A 224 13.55 2.49 5.26
N SER A 225 12.49 3.03 5.81
CA SER A 225 11.75 4.12 5.19
C SER A 225 11.47 5.26 6.16
N HIS A 226 11.55 6.49 5.65
CA HIS A 226 11.03 7.69 6.28
C HIS A 226 9.92 8.24 5.39
N VAL A 227 8.74 8.44 5.95
CA VAL A 227 7.59 9.01 5.26
C VAL A 227 7.14 10.23 6.04
N PHE A 228 7.16 11.38 5.40
CA PHE A 228 6.57 12.62 5.91
C PHE A 228 5.38 12.98 5.04
N GLN A 229 4.26 13.32 5.65
CA GLN A 229 3.08 13.82 4.96
C GLN A 229 2.49 15.01 5.70
N VAL A 230 2.01 15.98 4.94
CA VAL A 230 1.21 17.10 5.44
C VAL A 230 0.04 17.28 4.51
N ASP A 231 -1.15 17.51 5.07
CA ASP A 231 -2.33 17.87 4.32
C ASP A 231 -3.10 18.99 5.02
N ALA A 232 -3.70 19.83 4.21
CA ALA A 232 -4.49 20.97 4.64
C ALA A 232 -5.82 21.00 3.88
N THR A 233 -6.93 21.18 4.60
CA THR A 233 -8.26 21.36 4.02
C THR A 233 -8.86 22.65 4.55
N TYR A 234 -9.27 23.52 3.64
CA TYR A 234 -9.84 24.81 3.98
C TYR A 234 -11.11 25.12 3.17
N PRO A 235 -12.25 25.41 3.82
CA PRO A 235 -13.42 25.96 3.16
C PRO A 235 -13.17 27.44 2.84
N ILE A 236 -12.92 27.78 1.56
CA ILE A 236 -12.62 29.17 1.17
C ILE A 236 -13.83 30.07 1.32
N PHE A 237 -14.99 29.58 0.84
CA PHE A 237 -16.31 30.21 1.03
C PHE A 237 -17.38 29.11 0.99
N LYS A 238 -18.65 29.49 1.23
CA LYS A 238 -19.77 28.54 1.28
C LYS A 238 -19.87 27.74 -0.02
N GLY A 239 -19.69 26.42 0.09
CA GLY A 239 -19.74 25.49 -1.02
C GLY A 239 -18.39 25.22 -1.68
N MET A 240 -17.32 25.98 -1.40
CA MET A 240 -15.98 25.78 -1.97
C MET A 240 -15.00 25.27 -0.91
N THR A 241 -14.42 24.11 -1.16
CA THR A 241 -13.38 23.51 -0.32
C THR A 241 -12.13 23.28 -1.15
N LEU A 242 -10.98 23.67 -0.61
CA LEU A 242 -9.65 23.39 -1.15
C LEU A 242 -8.94 22.41 -0.23
N THR A 243 -8.36 21.38 -0.80
CA THR A 243 -7.48 20.44 -0.10
C THR A 243 -6.12 20.42 -0.81
N ALA A 244 -5.05 20.55 -0.06
CA ALA A 244 -3.69 20.38 -0.55
C ALA A 244 -2.97 19.35 0.31
N ALA A 245 -2.19 18.47 -0.31
CA ALA A 245 -1.39 17.49 0.39
C ALA A 245 -0.01 17.34 -0.25
N TYR A 246 0.98 17.07 0.58
CA TYR A 246 2.33 16.76 0.15
C TYR A 246 2.86 15.58 0.97
N ARG A 247 3.47 14.60 0.26
CA ARG A 247 4.12 13.44 0.87
C ARG A 247 5.54 13.30 0.32
N ARG A 248 6.49 13.10 1.22
CA ARG A 248 7.88 12.77 0.90
C ARG A 248 8.16 11.33 1.32
N ASN A 249 8.70 10.53 0.39
CA ASN A 249 9.16 9.18 0.64
C ASN A 249 10.68 9.14 0.55
N TYR A 250 11.32 8.59 1.57
CA TYR A 250 12.75 8.29 1.57
C TYR A 250 12.91 6.82 1.96
N VAL A 251 13.09 5.96 0.97
CA VAL A 251 13.14 4.50 1.13
C VAL A 251 14.48 4.00 0.62
N LYS A 252 15.21 3.33 1.49
CA LYS A 252 16.51 2.71 1.18
C LYS A 252 16.43 1.21 1.43
N GLU A 253 16.93 0.45 0.48
CA GLU A 253 17.08 -0.99 0.57
C GLU A 253 18.52 -1.37 0.22
N THR A 254 19.01 -2.50 0.74
CA THR A 254 20.32 -3.04 0.38
C THR A 254 20.14 -4.11 -0.68
N TYR A 255 20.88 -3.98 -1.79
CA TYR A 255 20.93 -4.89 -2.91
C TYR A 255 22.38 -5.33 -3.07
N ASP A 256 22.67 -6.63 -2.92
CA ASP A 256 24.02 -7.20 -3.00
C ASP A 256 25.07 -6.37 -2.22
N GLY A 257 24.77 -6.07 -0.94
CA GLY A 257 25.64 -5.29 -0.06
C GLY A 257 25.65 -3.77 -0.31
N VAL A 258 25.00 -3.26 -1.37
CA VAL A 258 24.95 -1.84 -1.73
C VAL A 258 23.59 -1.23 -1.37
N ARG A 259 23.60 -0.23 -0.49
CA ARG A 259 22.36 0.47 -0.08
C ARG A 259 21.99 1.58 -1.04
N MET A 260 20.84 1.45 -1.68
CA MET A 260 20.33 2.36 -2.70
C MET A 260 18.90 2.79 -2.44
N ASP A 261 18.41 3.83 -3.16
CA ASP A 261 16.98 4.17 -3.18
C ASP A 261 16.18 2.99 -3.78
N LYS A 262 15.01 2.69 -3.20
CA LYS A 262 14.11 1.70 -3.81
C LYS A 262 13.73 2.13 -5.22
N PRO A 263 13.89 1.25 -6.25
CA PRO A 263 13.54 1.59 -7.62
C PRO A 263 12.02 1.70 -7.82
N LEU A 264 11.62 2.38 -8.91
CA LEU A 264 10.21 2.55 -9.33
C LEU A 264 9.33 3.28 -8.31
N LEU A 265 9.92 3.94 -7.32
CA LEU A 265 9.24 4.67 -6.28
C LEU A 265 9.42 6.19 -6.46
N SER A 266 8.29 6.92 -6.58
CA SER A 266 8.31 8.38 -6.58
C SER A 266 8.82 8.93 -5.25
N LYS A 267 9.82 9.83 -5.30
CA LYS A 267 10.42 10.45 -4.10
C LYS A 267 9.46 11.35 -3.34
N TYR A 268 8.48 11.92 -4.03
CA TYR A 268 7.42 12.73 -3.43
C TYR A 268 6.11 12.61 -4.22
N LYS A 269 5.00 12.93 -3.56
CA LYS A 269 3.69 13.12 -4.19
C LYS A 269 3.07 14.39 -3.68
N GLY A 270 2.38 15.11 -4.55
CA GLY A 270 1.57 16.28 -4.22
C GLY A 270 0.15 16.10 -4.72
N LEU A 271 -0.80 16.73 -4.05
CA LEU A 271 -2.19 16.76 -4.46
C LEU A 271 -2.75 18.15 -4.16
N VAL A 272 -3.47 18.71 -5.12
CA VAL A 272 -4.33 19.88 -4.89
C VAL A 272 -5.70 19.53 -5.46
N SER A 273 -6.73 19.60 -4.62
CA SER A 273 -8.12 19.31 -4.99
C SER A 273 -9.01 20.47 -4.63
N ALA A 274 -9.82 20.91 -5.56
CA ALA A 274 -10.84 21.93 -5.40
C ALA A 274 -12.21 21.33 -5.66
N SER A 275 -13.14 21.50 -4.73
CA SER A 275 -14.54 21.08 -4.87
C SER A 275 -15.46 22.25 -4.60
N TYR A 276 -16.32 22.54 -5.57
CA TYR A 276 -17.33 23.60 -5.44
C TYR A 276 -18.73 23.05 -5.66
N LYS A 277 -19.58 23.21 -4.65
CA LYS A 277 -20.99 22.88 -4.70
C LYS A 277 -21.81 24.15 -4.66
N THR A 278 -22.69 24.35 -5.66
CA THR A 278 -23.54 25.52 -5.77
C THR A 278 -24.48 25.67 -4.56
N PRO A 279 -24.94 26.89 -4.22
CA PRO A 279 -25.74 27.13 -3.00
C PRO A 279 -26.99 26.24 -2.87
N LEU A 280 -27.66 25.92 -3.98
CA LEU A 280 -28.83 25.03 -4.00
C LEU A 280 -28.41 23.53 -4.03
N GLY A 281 -27.12 23.23 -4.03
CA GLY A 281 -26.59 21.85 -4.08
C GLY A 281 -26.88 21.10 -5.39
N LEU A 282 -27.29 21.80 -6.44
CA LEU A 282 -27.72 21.18 -7.70
C LEU A 282 -26.53 20.81 -8.59
N TRP A 283 -25.45 21.58 -8.54
CA TRP A 283 -24.24 21.33 -9.31
C TRP A 283 -23.03 21.21 -8.38
N GLN A 284 -22.13 20.31 -8.76
CA GLN A 284 -20.83 20.20 -8.11
C GLN A 284 -19.74 20.11 -9.17
N PHE A 285 -18.66 20.84 -8.96
CA PHE A 285 -17.47 20.89 -9.80
C PHE A 285 -16.29 20.44 -8.97
N ASP A 286 -15.61 19.42 -9.43
CA ASP A 286 -14.43 18.87 -8.78
C ASP A 286 -13.25 18.90 -9.73
N ALA A 287 -12.10 19.34 -9.25
CA ALA A 287 -10.84 19.31 -9.97
C ALA A 287 -9.72 18.86 -9.05
N THR A 288 -8.91 17.91 -9.48
CA THR A 288 -7.79 17.39 -8.70
C THR A 288 -6.55 17.30 -9.58
N MET A 289 -5.49 17.96 -9.15
CA MET A 289 -4.15 17.87 -9.71
C MET A 289 -3.29 16.99 -8.81
N GLN A 290 -2.79 15.89 -9.35
CA GLN A 290 -1.80 15.03 -8.71
C GLN A 290 -0.42 15.28 -9.30
N LEU A 291 0.58 15.48 -8.45
CA LEU A 291 1.98 15.61 -8.81
C LEU A 291 2.73 14.38 -8.31
N ASN A 292 3.40 13.68 -9.20
CA ASN A 292 4.23 12.53 -8.89
C ASN A 292 5.69 12.88 -9.15
N GLY A 293 6.52 12.80 -8.13
CA GLY A 293 7.94 13.08 -8.23
C GLY A 293 8.69 12.02 -9.02
N GLY A 294 9.83 12.37 -9.53
CA GLY A 294 10.74 11.43 -10.14
C GLY A 294 11.31 10.42 -9.13
N GLY A 295 11.96 9.40 -9.65
CA GLY A 295 12.56 8.34 -8.84
C GLY A 295 13.69 7.62 -9.59
N ARG A 296 14.28 6.64 -8.92
CA ARG A 296 15.32 5.78 -9.49
C ARG A 296 14.68 4.65 -10.32
N MET A 297 15.30 4.35 -11.45
CA MET A 297 15.08 3.11 -12.20
C MET A 297 16.12 2.07 -11.77
N PRO A 298 15.87 0.77 -11.98
CA PRO A 298 16.91 -0.25 -11.87
C PRO A 298 18.05 0.00 -12.84
N LYS A 299 19.17 -0.71 -12.67
CA LYS A 299 20.33 -0.63 -13.57
C LYS A 299 19.92 -0.96 -15.01
N ALA A 300 20.17 0.00 -15.90
CA ALA A 300 19.92 -0.15 -17.32
C ALA A 300 20.99 -1.04 -17.99
N TYR A 301 20.64 -1.64 -19.12
CA TYR A 301 21.56 -2.40 -19.98
C TYR A 301 21.42 -1.95 -21.44
N THR A 302 22.41 -2.30 -22.25
CA THR A 302 22.41 -1.96 -23.67
C THR A 302 21.64 -3.02 -24.45
N LEU A 303 20.65 -2.59 -25.23
CA LEU A 303 19.86 -3.44 -26.12
C LEU A 303 20.69 -3.87 -27.34
N ALA A 304 20.23 -4.88 -28.06
CA ALA A 304 20.84 -5.31 -29.33
C ALA A 304 20.87 -4.20 -30.39
N SER A 305 19.96 -3.21 -30.29
CA SER A 305 19.95 -2.00 -31.13
C SER A 305 21.08 -1.01 -30.81
N GLY A 306 21.82 -1.19 -29.71
CA GLY A 306 22.81 -0.25 -29.18
C GLY A 306 22.24 0.85 -28.27
N GLU A 307 20.92 0.90 -28.08
CA GLU A 307 20.26 1.85 -27.20
C GLU A 307 20.23 1.35 -25.75
N GLN A 308 20.10 2.26 -24.79
CA GLN A 308 19.84 1.89 -23.39
C GLN A 308 18.40 1.43 -23.23
N SER A 309 18.18 0.39 -22.43
CA SER A 309 16.85 -0.17 -22.14
C SER A 309 15.90 0.86 -21.51
N TRP A 310 16.40 1.75 -20.65
CA TRP A 310 15.71 2.89 -20.02
C TRP A 310 16.69 3.90 -19.43
N ASP A 311 16.18 5.07 -19.06
CA ASP A 311 16.94 6.08 -18.31
C ASP A 311 17.16 5.61 -16.85
N GLN A 312 18.24 6.01 -16.21
CA GLN A 312 18.55 5.67 -14.80
C GLN A 312 17.55 6.25 -13.81
N THR A 313 16.79 7.27 -14.21
CA THR A 313 15.76 7.92 -13.40
C THR A 313 14.55 8.25 -14.26
N PHE A 314 13.36 8.16 -13.66
CA PHE A 314 12.15 8.71 -14.28
C PHE A 314 11.85 10.11 -13.77
N LYS A 315 11.23 10.92 -14.62
CA LYS A 315 10.93 12.33 -14.34
C LYS A 315 9.61 12.50 -13.59
N ALA A 316 9.48 13.63 -12.90
CA ALA A 316 8.20 14.03 -12.30
C ALA A 316 7.12 14.28 -13.37
N TYR A 317 5.88 14.02 -13.02
CA TYR A 317 4.73 14.25 -13.90
C TYR A 317 3.48 14.63 -13.11
N GLY A 318 2.51 15.24 -13.81
CA GLY A 318 1.24 15.67 -13.22
C GLY A 318 0.05 15.06 -13.94
N LEU A 319 -0.99 14.75 -13.17
CA LEU A 319 -2.26 14.19 -13.66
C LEU A 319 -3.39 15.10 -13.20
N LEU A 320 -4.14 15.64 -14.15
CA LEU A 320 -5.34 16.44 -13.88
C LEU A 320 -6.58 15.58 -14.08
N SER A 321 -7.48 15.60 -13.11
CA SER A 321 -8.81 14.99 -13.19
C SER A 321 -9.86 16.04 -12.86
N CYS A 322 -10.96 16.05 -13.64
CA CYS A 322 -12.09 16.96 -13.42
C CYS A 322 -13.40 16.21 -13.53
N GLN A 323 -14.38 16.62 -12.75
CA GLN A 323 -15.74 16.09 -12.82
C GLN A 323 -16.77 17.20 -12.60
N VAL A 324 -17.87 17.13 -13.33
CA VAL A 324 -19.07 17.92 -13.12
C VAL A 324 -20.21 16.98 -12.79
N THR A 325 -20.90 17.24 -11.69
CA THR A 325 -22.04 16.44 -11.21
C THR A 325 -23.28 17.31 -11.14
N ARG A 326 -24.39 16.81 -11.72
CA ARG A 326 -25.72 17.37 -11.55
C ARG A 326 -26.51 16.49 -10.60
N TRP A 327 -27.00 17.08 -9.52
CA TRP A 327 -27.81 16.41 -8.52
C TRP A 327 -29.30 16.65 -8.78
N PHE A 328 -30.08 15.58 -8.71
CA PHE A 328 -31.53 15.57 -8.73
C PHE A 328 -32.06 14.94 -7.44
N ARG A 329 -33.36 14.96 -7.22
CA ARG A 329 -33.95 14.47 -5.97
C ARG A 329 -33.60 13.00 -5.65
N HIS A 330 -33.62 12.12 -6.65
CA HIS A 330 -33.43 10.67 -6.46
C HIS A 330 -32.20 10.10 -7.21
N PHE A 331 -31.54 10.91 -8.00
CA PHE A 331 -30.35 10.49 -8.74
C PHE A 331 -29.39 11.65 -8.98
N SER A 332 -28.19 11.32 -9.37
CA SER A 332 -27.24 12.30 -9.91
C SER A 332 -26.63 11.76 -11.19
N VAL A 333 -26.29 12.66 -12.10
CA VAL A 333 -25.54 12.38 -13.32
C VAL A 333 -24.24 13.12 -13.25
N TYR A 334 -23.16 12.47 -13.66
CA TYR A 334 -21.84 13.08 -13.69
C TYR A 334 -21.11 12.77 -14.99
N ILE A 335 -20.30 13.72 -15.42
CA ILE A 335 -19.35 13.59 -16.53
C ILE A 335 -17.98 14.04 -16.01
N GLY A 336 -16.95 13.32 -16.37
CA GLY A 336 -15.59 13.65 -15.93
C GLY A 336 -14.53 13.08 -16.85
N GLY A 337 -13.30 13.42 -16.51
CA GLY A 337 -12.14 12.88 -17.17
C GLY A 337 -10.96 12.75 -16.20
N GLU A 338 -10.18 11.74 -16.44
CA GLU A 338 -8.94 11.45 -15.72
C GLU A 338 -7.76 11.62 -16.64
N ASN A 339 -6.62 11.96 -16.03
CA ASN A 339 -5.38 12.22 -16.76
C ASN A 339 -5.56 13.19 -17.94
N LEU A 340 -6.31 14.28 -17.72
CA LEU A 340 -6.57 15.30 -18.74
C LEU A 340 -5.31 16.02 -19.25
N THR A 341 -4.19 15.90 -18.53
CA THR A 341 -2.85 16.30 -19.00
C THR A 341 -2.35 15.42 -20.16
N GLY A 342 -2.99 14.27 -20.38
CA GLY A 342 -2.60 13.31 -21.41
C GLY A 342 -1.23 12.66 -21.18
N PHE A 343 -0.70 12.76 -19.94
CA PHE A 343 0.61 12.18 -19.63
C PHE A 343 0.57 10.66 -19.74
N LYS A 344 1.56 10.10 -20.39
CA LYS A 344 1.83 8.66 -20.38
C LYS A 344 3.33 8.38 -20.41
N GLN A 345 3.72 7.32 -19.77
CA GLN A 345 5.09 6.81 -19.84
C GLN A 345 5.43 6.46 -21.29
N LYS A 346 6.58 6.93 -21.77
CA LYS A 346 7.12 6.52 -23.06
C LYS A 346 7.82 5.16 -22.91
N HIS A 347 7.63 4.27 -23.88
CA HIS A 347 8.27 2.96 -23.94
C HIS A 347 8.11 2.15 -22.64
N PRO A 348 6.86 1.87 -22.19
CA PRO A 348 6.62 1.11 -20.94
C PRO A 348 7.04 -0.36 -21.07
N VAL A 349 7.20 -0.87 -22.29
CA VAL A 349 7.64 -2.21 -22.62
C VAL A 349 8.96 -2.14 -23.37
N VAL A 350 9.97 -2.82 -22.87
CA VAL A 350 11.28 -2.94 -23.52
C VAL A 350 11.22 -4.02 -24.57
N ASP A 351 11.85 -3.78 -25.72
CA ASP A 351 11.86 -4.69 -26.89
C ASP A 351 10.46 -5.20 -27.28
N ALA A 352 9.49 -4.28 -27.29
CA ALA A 352 8.05 -4.60 -27.51
C ALA A 352 7.77 -5.30 -28.85
N MET A 353 8.63 -5.10 -29.86
CA MET A 353 8.50 -5.73 -31.19
C MET A 353 8.99 -7.19 -31.21
N ASN A 354 9.67 -7.63 -30.16
CA ASN A 354 10.19 -8.98 -30.04
C ASN A 354 9.80 -9.63 -28.69
N PRO A 355 8.51 -9.93 -28.47
CA PRO A 355 8.01 -10.40 -27.17
C PRO A 355 8.55 -11.77 -26.74
N TRP A 356 9.15 -12.52 -27.68
CA TRP A 356 9.81 -13.80 -27.42
C TRP A 356 11.33 -13.69 -27.30
N GLY A 357 11.85 -12.47 -27.48
CA GLY A 357 13.29 -12.18 -27.39
C GLY A 357 13.80 -12.20 -25.95
N ASN A 358 15.10 -12.26 -25.81
CA ASN A 358 15.78 -12.29 -24.52
C ASN A 358 15.92 -10.92 -23.83
N GLN A 359 15.38 -9.86 -24.43
CA GLN A 359 15.42 -8.49 -23.92
C GLN A 359 14.03 -7.93 -23.61
N PHE A 360 12.97 -8.70 -23.86
CA PHE A 360 11.60 -8.29 -23.58
C PHE A 360 11.36 -8.10 -22.09
N ASP A 361 10.84 -6.93 -21.68
CA ASP A 361 10.52 -6.63 -20.28
C ASP A 361 9.34 -5.67 -20.13
N THR A 362 8.34 -6.04 -19.33
CA THR A 362 7.16 -5.22 -19.02
C THR A 362 7.14 -4.70 -17.59
N ASN A 363 8.18 -4.95 -16.78
CA ASN A 363 8.18 -4.64 -15.35
C ASN A 363 8.63 -3.22 -15.02
N MET A 364 9.11 -2.46 -16.03
CA MET A 364 9.67 -1.12 -15.84
C MET A 364 8.62 0.00 -15.93
N VAL A 365 7.40 -0.26 -15.42
CA VAL A 365 6.29 0.69 -15.43
C VAL A 365 6.30 1.53 -14.16
N TRP A 366 6.48 2.85 -14.30
CA TRP A 366 6.52 3.83 -13.21
C TRP A 366 5.46 4.93 -13.31
N GLY A 367 4.74 5.01 -14.42
CA GLY A 367 3.71 6.01 -14.70
C GLY A 367 2.54 5.45 -15.50
N PRO A 368 1.49 6.22 -15.74
CA PRO A 368 0.38 5.81 -16.57
C PRO A 368 0.80 5.37 -17.97
N ILE A 369 0.24 4.27 -18.44
CA ILE A 369 0.45 3.76 -19.80
C ILE A 369 -0.67 4.20 -20.76
N THR A 370 -1.80 4.68 -20.22
CA THR A 370 -2.93 5.24 -20.96
C THR A 370 -2.96 6.76 -20.78
N GLY A 371 -3.32 7.49 -21.84
CA GLY A 371 -3.48 8.94 -21.82
C GLY A 371 -4.80 9.38 -21.14
N ALA A 372 -5.34 10.51 -21.59
CA ALA A 372 -6.59 11.04 -21.06
C ALA A 372 -7.76 10.06 -21.30
N MET A 373 -8.61 9.90 -20.29
CA MET A 373 -9.82 9.10 -20.32
C MET A 373 -11.02 9.94 -19.92
N GLY A 374 -12.15 9.75 -20.60
CA GLY A 374 -13.43 10.38 -20.26
C GLY A 374 -14.43 9.34 -19.76
N TYR A 375 -15.33 9.75 -18.88
CA TYR A 375 -16.39 8.90 -18.37
C TYR A 375 -17.67 9.69 -18.15
N ILE A 376 -18.79 8.99 -18.21
CA ILE A 376 -20.12 9.46 -17.81
C ILE A 376 -20.76 8.41 -16.92
N GLY A 377 -21.50 8.84 -15.92
CA GLY A 377 -22.18 7.92 -15.03
C GLY A 377 -23.40 8.50 -14.34
N MET A 378 -24.19 7.62 -13.75
CA MET A 378 -25.38 7.95 -12.99
C MET A 378 -25.36 7.20 -11.66
N ARG A 379 -25.79 7.86 -10.58
CA ARG A 379 -26.02 7.24 -9.26
C ARG A 379 -27.48 7.42 -8.88
N VAL A 380 -28.13 6.33 -8.54
CA VAL A 380 -29.52 6.33 -8.06
C VAL A 380 -29.57 5.99 -6.57
N ASN A 381 -30.33 6.75 -5.81
CA ASN A 381 -30.55 6.54 -4.38
C ASN A 381 -31.98 6.00 -4.16
N PHE A 382 -32.08 4.76 -3.67
CA PHE A 382 -33.37 4.09 -3.40
C PHE A 382 -33.87 4.31 -1.95
N GLY A 383 -33.14 5.04 -1.12
CA GLY A 383 -33.53 5.37 0.27
C GLY A 383 -34.53 6.53 0.32
N ARG A 384 -35.44 6.51 1.34
CA ARG A 384 -36.20 7.70 1.71
C ARG A 384 -35.24 8.76 2.26
N LEU A 385 -35.25 9.95 1.66
CA LEU A 385 -34.63 11.14 2.24
C LEU A 385 -35.44 11.61 3.43
#